data_7288f2f8b5f8a25b56a73fff0b3909cc
#
_entry.id   7288f2f8b5f8a25b56a73fff0b3909cc
#
_cell.length_a   1.000
_cell.length_b   1.000
_cell.length_c   1.000
_cell.angle_alpha   90.00
_cell.angle_beta   90.00
_cell.angle_gamma   90.00
#
_symmetry.space_group_name_H-M   'P 1'
#
loop_
_entity.id
_entity.type
_entity.pdbx_description
1 polymer ?
#
loop_
_entity_poly.entity_id
_entity_poly.type
_entity_poly.pdbx_seq_one_letter_code
_entity_poly.pdbx_strand_id
1 'polypeptide(L)'
;GVGKRLAERIVATRDAEGPFRDLRDLVRRTGATAAQVEALATAGTFESMGISRREGIWLAGDAAQDLPEFLPGSLVAVQPPLFGDPSTYDVLAADLWATGISTDDHPLTHYRAPLDARGVLTSRELRTHEVGRRVEVAGLVTHRQRPATASGITFINLEDEHGLVNVICSKVVWDRYRRVLRDAPALIARGMLERSPEGVTNLVADAFEDLRVGVRHRSRDFR
;
A
#
# COMPACT_ATOMS: atom_id res chain seq x y z
N GLY A 1 -7.05 5.06 13.68
CA GLY A 1 -5.62 5.23 13.41
C GLY A 1 -4.97 6.32 14.25
N VAL A 2 -3.70 6.54 14.04
CA VAL A 2 -2.89 7.53 14.76
C VAL A 2 -3.07 8.90 14.10
N GLY A 3 -3.67 9.85 14.82
CA GLY A 3 -3.82 11.22 14.35
C GLY A 3 -2.61 12.10 14.73
N LYS A 4 -2.51 13.29 14.10
CA LYS A 4 -1.41 14.26 14.30
C LYS A 4 -1.12 14.54 15.79
N ARG A 5 -2.17 14.73 16.62
CA ARG A 5 -2.04 15.03 18.05
C ARG A 5 -1.36 13.93 18.87
N LEU A 6 -1.61 12.65 18.56
CA LEU A 6 -0.90 11.55 19.23
C LEU A 6 0.54 11.43 18.70
N ALA A 7 0.74 11.57 17.39
CA ALA A 7 2.09 11.53 16.82
C ALA A 7 3.02 12.60 17.42
N GLU A 8 2.54 13.84 17.51
CA GLU A 8 3.28 14.95 18.14
C GLU A 8 3.59 14.65 19.60
N ARG A 9 2.63 14.10 20.36
CA ARG A 9 2.83 13.72 21.76
C ARG A 9 3.86 12.60 21.93
N ILE A 10 3.81 11.57 21.08
CA ILE A 10 4.81 10.48 21.08
C ILE A 10 6.21 11.06 20.89
N VAL A 11 6.39 11.92 19.88
CA VAL A 11 7.68 12.55 19.59
C VAL A 11 8.15 13.42 20.76
N ALA A 12 7.30 14.34 21.23
CA ALA A 12 7.65 15.24 22.34
C ALA A 12 8.01 14.49 23.62
N THR A 13 7.26 13.43 23.96
CA THR A 13 7.51 12.63 25.15
C THR A 13 8.83 11.85 25.03
N ARG A 14 9.09 11.26 23.86
CA ARG A 14 10.36 10.56 23.59
C ARG A 14 11.55 11.51 23.69
N ASP A 15 11.43 12.71 23.12
CA ASP A 15 12.52 13.70 23.08
C ASP A 15 12.81 14.30 24.48
N ALA A 16 11.79 14.41 25.33
CA ALA A 16 11.93 14.94 26.70
C ALA A 16 12.41 13.91 27.72
N GLU A 17 11.98 12.65 27.60
CA GLU A 17 12.15 11.61 28.64
C GLU A 17 12.96 10.39 28.14
N GLY A 18 13.40 10.41 26.88
CA GLY A 18 14.14 9.31 26.25
C GLY A 18 13.24 8.24 25.62
N PRO A 19 13.84 7.20 25.01
CA PRO A 19 13.14 6.12 24.34
C PRO A 19 12.11 5.43 25.24
N PHE A 20 11.03 4.93 24.63
CA PHE A 20 10.07 4.07 25.33
C PHE A 20 10.69 2.69 25.56
N ARG A 21 10.49 2.13 26.75
CA ARG A 21 11.05 0.83 27.16
C ARG A 21 10.26 -0.33 26.58
N ASP A 22 8.93 -0.19 26.58
CA ASP A 22 7.96 -1.20 26.12
C ASP A 22 6.62 -0.53 25.77
N LEU A 23 5.62 -1.33 25.37
CA LEU A 23 4.28 -0.83 25.02
C LEU A 23 3.54 -0.18 26.19
N ARG A 24 3.74 -0.69 27.39
CA ARG A 24 3.12 -0.14 28.59
C ARG A 24 3.68 1.24 28.93
N ASP A 25 5.01 1.39 28.86
CA ASP A 25 5.68 2.68 29.03
C ASP A 25 5.20 3.69 28.01
N LEU A 26 5.05 3.30 26.74
CA LEU A 26 4.48 4.15 25.69
C LEU A 26 3.05 4.57 26.05
N VAL A 27 2.18 3.64 26.42
CA VAL A 27 0.78 3.94 26.75
C VAL A 27 0.70 4.87 27.96
N ARG A 28 1.43 4.58 29.02
CA ARG A 28 1.46 5.37 30.26
C ARG A 28 1.91 6.80 30.04
N ARG A 29 2.96 7.00 29.25
CA ARG A 29 3.54 8.32 28.99
C ARG A 29 2.76 9.12 27.95
N THR A 30 2.08 8.45 27.00
CA THR A 30 1.37 9.12 25.89
C THR A 30 -0.14 9.09 26.01
N GLY A 31 -0.72 8.23 26.84
CA GLY A 31 -2.16 7.99 26.90
C GLY A 31 -2.73 7.45 25.60
N ALA A 32 -1.96 6.64 24.84
CA ALA A 32 -2.45 5.97 23.65
C ALA A 32 -3.52 4.93 24.00
N THR A 33 -4.59 4.87 23.21
CA THR A 33 -5.66 3.88 23.36
C THR A 33 -5.26 2.53 22.75
N ALA A 34 -5.93 1.43 23.15
CA ALA A 34 -5.72 0.11 22.56
C ALA A 34 -5.78 0.16 21.01
N ALA A 35 -6.81 0.77 20.43
CA ALA A 35 -6.97 0.90 18.99
C ALA A 35 -5.83 1.67 18.31
N GLN A 36 -5.22 2.64 19.01
CA GLN A 36 -4.06 3.37 18.52
C GLN A 36 -2.79 2.53 18.59
N VAL A 37 -2.60 1.76 19.66
CA VAL A 37 -1.48 0.81 19.78
C VAL A 37 -1.61 -0.31 18.75
N GLU A 38 -2.79 -0.86 18.52
CA GLU A 38 -3.06 -1.83 17.45
C GLU A 38 -2.69 -1.27 16.07
N ALA A 39 -3.07 -0.02 15.77
CA ALA A 39 -2.73 0.62 14.50
C ALA A 39 -1.21 0.82 14.33
N LEU A 40 -0.50 1.18 15.41
CA LEU A 40 0.96 1.28 15.41
C LEU A 40 1.61 -0.10 15.24
N ALA A 41 1.13 -1.12 15.96
CA ALA A 41 1.61 -2.50 15.84
C ALA A 41 1.42 -3.04 14.41
N THR A 42 0.23 -2.81 13.81
CA THR A 42 -0.07 -3.20 12.43
C THR A 42 0.90 -2.56 11.43
N ALA A 43 1.33 -1.32 11.70
CA ALA A 43 2.32 -0.60 10.90
C ALA A 43 3.78 -1.04 11.17
N GLY A 44 4.02 -2.00 12.08
CA GLY A 44 5.38 -2.49 12.39
C GLY A 44 6.24 -1.55 13.22
N THR A 45 5.65 -0.53 13.87
CA THR A 45 6.43 0.52 14.56
C THR A 45 7.19 0.02 15.79
N PHE A 46 6.89 -1.18 16.30
CA PHE A 46 7.49 -1.76 17.51
C PHE A 46 8.60 -2.75 17.22
N GLU A 47 8.94 -3.00 15.97
CA GLU A 47 10.04 -3.91 15.57
C GLU A 47 11.40 -3.46 16.17
N SER A 48 11.61 -2.15 16.32
CA SER A 48 12.80 -1.61 17.00
C SER A 48 12.88 -1.94 18.49
N MET A 49 11.76 -2.35 19.11
CA MET A 49 11.66 -2.85 20.50
C MET A 49 11.73 -4.39 20.56
N GLY A 50 11.93 -5.08 19.43
CA GLY A 50 11.90 -6.54 19.34
C GLY A 50 10.49 -7.14 19.42
N ILE A 51 9.44 -6.33 19.21
CA ILE A 51 8.03 -6.76 19.29
C ILE A 51 7.52 -6.89 17.84
N SER A 52 7.14 -8.10 17.45
CA SER A 52 6.54 -8.35 16.14
C SER A 52 5.16 -7.68 16.01
N ARG A 53 4.70 -7.47 14.77
CA ARG A 53 3.37 -6.87 14.51
C ARG A 53 2.25 -7.63 15.20
N ARG A 54 2.27 -8.97 15.11
CA ARG A 54 1.26 -9.83 15.71
C ARG A 54 1.30 -9.78 17.25
N GLU A 55 2.48 -9.83 17.82
CA GLU A 55 2.69 -9.69 19.25
C GLU A 55 2.22 -8.32 19.76
N GLY A 56 2.57 -7.24 19.05
CA GLY A 56 2.13 -5.89 19.38
C GLY A 56 0.62 -5.71 19.33
N ILE A 57 -0.06 -6.30 18.36
CA ILE A 57 -1.54 -6.32 18.29
C ILE A 57 -2.13 -7.09 19.48
N TRP A 58 -1.55 -8.25 19.80
CA TRP A 58 -2.00 -9.07 20.94
C TRP A 58 -1.84 -8.35 22.27
N LEU A 59 -0.72 -7.67 22.45
CA LEU A 59 -0.39 -6.93 23.68
C LEU A 59 -1.10 -5.58 23.80
N ALA A 60 -1.69 -5.06 22.71
CA ALA A 60 -2.28 -3.72 22.70
C ALA A 60 -3.41 -3.53 23.71
N GLY A 61 -4.26 -4.55 23.87
CA GLY A 61 -5.34 -4.54 24.86
C GLY A 61 -4.83 -4.52 26.30
N ASP A 62 -3.82 -5.33 26.58
CA ASP A 62 -3.19 -5.41 27.91
C ASP A 62 -2.42 -4.13 28.22
N ALA A 63 -1.63 -3.63 27.28
CA ALA A 63 -0.88 -2.39 27.46
C ALA A 63 -1.79 -1.17 27.72
N ALA A 64 -2.97 -1.13 27.09
CA ALA A 64 -3.93 -0.04 27.27
C ALA A 64 -4.67 -0.08 28.63
N GLN A 65 -4.59 -1.18 29.36
CA GLN A 65 -5.12 -1.29 30.71
C GLN A 65 -4.12 -0.80 31.79
N ASP A 66 -2.86 -0.56 31.42
CA ASP A 66 -1.84 -0.04 32.32
C ASP A 66 -1.99 1.48 32.51
N LEU A 67 -3.07 1.87 33.16
CA LEU A 67 -3.35 3.27 33.52
C LEU A 67 -2.46 3.72 34.68
N PRO A 68 -2.15 5.04 34.79
CA PRO A 68 -1.33 5.59 35.89
C PRO A 68 -1.85 5.31 37.27
N GLU A 69 -3.14 4.96 37.39
CA GLU A 69 -3.85 4.70 38.63
C GLU A 69 -3.62 3.27 39.15
N PHE A 70 -3.08 2.36 38.36
CA PHE A 70 -2.79 0.98 38.76
C PHE A 70 -1.31 0.82 39.16
N LEU A 71 -1.08 -0.08 40.11
CA LEU A 71 0.27 -0.42 40.56
C LEU A 71 1.08 -1.04 39.40
N PRO A 72 2.29 -0.54 39.11
CA PRO A 72 3.15 -1.13 38.09
C PRO A 72 3.39 -2.62 38.38
N GLY A 73 3.18 -3.47 37.36
CA GLY A 73 3.40 -4.92 37.50
C GLY A 73 2.25 -5.73 38.08
N SER A 74 1.08 -5.11 38.31
CA SER A 74 -0.12 -5.83 38.80
C SER A 74 -0.81 -6.67 37.72
N LEU A 75 -0.42 -6.52 36.43
CA LEU A 75 -1.01 -7.26 35.33
C LEU A 75 -0.27 -8.58 35.08
N VAL A 76 -1.05 -9.65 34.87
CA VAL A 76 -0.56 -10.99 34.56
C VAL A 76 0.22 -10.98 33.26
N ALA A 77 1.33 -11.70 33.19
CA ALA A 77 2.08 -11.88 31.93
C ALA A 77 1.18 -12.50 30.87
N VAL A 78 0.96 -11.76 29.81
CA VAL A 78 0.16 -12.25 28.66
C VAL A 78 1.02 -13.26 27.88
N GLN A 79 0.49 -14.48 27.71
CA GLN A 79 1.16 -15.50 26.93
C GLN A 79 1.28 -15.04 25.48
N PRO A 80 2.46 -15.14 24.84
CA PRO A 80 2.60 -14.77 23.43
C PRO A 80 1.67 -15.63 22.56
N PRO A 81 1.22 -15.07 21.40
CA PRO A 81 0.31 -15.79 20.53
C PRO A 81 0.95 -17.09 20.01
N LEU A 82 0.20 -18.19 20.06
CA LEU A 82 0.63 -19.51 19.57
C LEU A 82 0.61 -19.63 18.04
N PHE A 83 0.28 -18.56 17.33
CA PHE A 83 0.22 -18.53 15.87
C PHE A 83 1.58 -18.20 15.27
N GLY A 84 1.95 -18.88 14.18
CA GLY A 84 3.18 -18.60 13.43
C GLY A 84 3.25 -17.16 12.90
N ASP A 85 4.44 -16.76 12.44
CA ASP A 85 4.66 -15.44 11.87
C ASP A 85 3.76 -15.18 10.65
N PRO A 86 3.33 -13.92 10.41
CA PRO A 86 2.56 -13.57 9.24
C PRO A 86 3.38 -13.83 7.97
N SER A 87 2.72 -14.26 6.89
CA SER A 87 3.36 -14.38 5.59
C SER A 87 3.79 -12.99 5.08
N THR A 88 4.73 -12.96 4.10
CA THR A 88 5.13 -11.70 3.45
C THR A 88 3.93 -10.96 2.86
N TYR A 89 2.95 -11.71 2.32
CA TYR A 89 1.70 -11.12 1.81
C TYR A 89 0.82 -10.52 2.92
N ASP A 90 0.75 -11.14 4.09
CA ASP A 90 0.00 -10.59 5.24
C ASP A 90 0.65 -9.30 5.75
N VAL A 91 1.99 -9.24 5.75
CA VAL A 91 2.75 -8.04 6.10
C VAL A 91 2.48 -6.93 5.11
N LEU A 92 2.57 -7.22 3.81
CA LEU A 92 2.25 -6.28 2.74
C LEU A 92 0.81 -5.75 2.85
N ALA A 93 -0.17 -6.63 3.09
CA ALA A 93 -1.56 -6.23 3.26
C ALA A 93 -1.75 -5.32 4.48
N ALA A 94 -1.05 -5.60 5.59
CA ALA A 94 -1.06 -4.79 6.79
C ALA A 94 -0.44 -3.40 6.55
N ASP A 95 0.68 -3.31 5.83
CA ASP A 95 1.32 -2.05 5.45
C ASP A 95 0.40 -1.17 4.62
N LEU A 96 -0.17 -1.73 3.55
CA LEU A 96 -1.10 -0.99 2.67
C LEU A 96 -2.36 -0.55 3.42
N TRP A 97 -2.85 -1.37 4.35
CA TRP A 97 -3.99 -1.00 5.18
C TRP A 97 -3.68 0.11 6.18
N ALA A 98 -2.52 0.03 6.85
CA ALA A 98 -2.14 0.93 7.93
C ALA A 98 -1.62 2.28 7.43
N THR A 99 -0.77 2.28 6.40
CA THR A 99 -0.01 3.44 5.93
C THR A 99 -0.31 3.83 4.48
N GLY A 100 -0.89 2.92 3.69
CA GLY A 100 -1.13 3.10 2.26
C GLY A 100 0.11 2.88 1.39
N ILE A 101 1.25 2.51 1.98
CA ILE A 101 2.51 2.22 1.29
C ILE A 101 3.15 0.96 1.89
N SER A 102 3.94 0.25 1.10
CA SER A 102 4.87 -0.77 1.57
C SER A 102 6.25 -0.45 1.03
N THR A 103 7.28 -0.61 1.85
CA THR A 103 8.68 -0.31 1.49
C THR A 103 9.43 -1.54 1.01
N ASP A 104 9.01 -2.72 1.42
CA ASP A 104 9.78 -3.95 1.28
C ASP A 104 9.21 -4.88 0.21
N ASP A 105 7.94 -4.70 -0.16
CA ASP A 105 7.24 -5.57 -1.10
C ASP A 105 6.18 -4.82 -1.90
N HIS A 106 5.84 -5.36 -3.08
CA HIS A 106 4.80 -4.80 -3.96
C HIS A 106 3.74 -5.87 -4.28
N PRO A 107 2.43 -5.54 -4.28
CA PRO A 107 1.38 -6.53 -4.53
C PRO A 107 1.56 -7.34 -5.81
N LEU A 108 2.05 -6.72 -6.90
CA LEU A 108 2.23 -7.42 -8.15
C LEU A 108 3.33 -8.49 -8.12
N THR A 109 4.31 -8.40 -7.23
CA THR A 109 5.33 -9.43 -7.06
C THR A 109 4.70 -10.81 -6.84
N HIS A 110 3.62 -10.86 -6.05
CA HIS A 110 2.88 -12.10 -5.75
C HIS A 110 2.03 -12.62 -6.92
N TYR A 111 1.79 -11.80 -7.94
CA TYR A 111 1.04 -12.14 -9.15
C TYR A 111 1.93 -12.26 -10.38
N ARG A 112 3.26 -12.06 -10.22
CA ARG A 112 4.18 -11.97 -11.36
C ARG A 112 4.23 -13.26 -12.19
N ALA A 113 4.34 -14.43 -11.56
CA ALA A 113 4.43 -15.70 -12.27
C ALA A 113 3.25 -15.96 -13.25
N PRO A 114 1.97 -15.81 -12.86
CA PRO A 114 0.87 -15.94 -13.82
C PRO A 114 0.83 -14.82 -14.87
N LEU A 115 1.28 -13.61 -14.56
CA LEU A 115 1.36 -12.51 -15.52
C LEU A 115 2.45 -12.78 -16.56
N ASP A 116 3.62 -13.27 -16.16
CA ASP A 116 4.71 -13.64 -17.06
C ASP A 116 4.28 -14.81 -17.98
N ALA A 117 3.59 -15.81 -17.46
CA ALA A 117 3.06 -16.92 -18.25
C ALA A 117 2.06 -16.45 -19.33
N ARG A 118 1.40 -15.32 -19.08
CA ARG A 118 0.51 -14.64 -20.05
C ARG A 118 1.27 -13.72 -21.03
N GLY A 119 2.54 -13.41 -20.77
CA GLY A 119 3.34 -12.47 -21.57
C GLY A 119 3.08 -11.01 -21.24
N VAL A 120 2.60 -10.74 -20.01
CA VAL A 120 2.39 -9.36 -19.50
C VAL A 120 3.74 -8.77 -19.12
N LEU A 121 4.12 -7.66 -19.75
CA LEU A 121 5.40 -7.01 -19.53
C LEU A 121 5.41 -6.18 -18.24
N THR A 122 6.58 -6.11 -17.62
CA THR A 122 6.87 -5.18 -16.52
C THR A 122 7.14 -3.77 -17.06
N SER A 123 7.02 -2.76 -16.20
CA SER A 123 7.40 -1.38 -16.51
C SER A 123 8.88 -1.26 -16.91
N ARG A 124 9.73 -2.15 -16.36
CA ARG A 124 11.16 -2.23 -16.73
C ARG A 124 11.35 -2.75 -18.15
N GLU A 125 10.72 -3.84 -18.52
CA GLU A 125 10.80 -4.44 -19.86
C GLU A 125 10.23 -3.51 -20.91
N LEU A 126 9.15 -2.79 -20.56
CA LEU A 126 8.50 -1.84 -21.46
C LEU A 126 9.46 -0.74 -21.95
N ARG A 127 10.43 -0.34 -21.14
CA ARG A 127 11.41 0.72 -21.48
C ARG A 127 12.32 0.32 -22.63
N THR A 128 12.59 -0.95 -22.79
CA THR A 128 13.49 -1.50 -23.83
C THR A 128 12.74 -2.23 -24.94
N HIS A 129 11.43 -2.45 -24.77
CA HIS A 129 10.62 -3.16 -25.77
C HIS A 129 10.48 -2.36 -27.07
N GLU A 130 10.26 -3.07 -28.17
CA GLU A 130 10.09 -2.48 -29.51
C GLU A 130 8.82 -1.61 -29.59
N VAL A 131 8.99 -0.36 -30.02
CA VAL A 131 7.90 0.60 -30.22
C VAL A 131 7.02 0.16 -31.39
N GLY A 132 5.72 0.45 -31.32
CA GLY A 132 4.77 0.05 -32.35
C GLY A 132 4.27 -1.40 -32.17
N ARG A 133 4.69 -2.11 -31.15
CA ARG A 133 4.14 -3.41 -30.79
C ARG A 133 2.95 -3.29 -29.87
N ARG A 134 2.00 -4.22 -30.04
CA ARG A 134 0.88 -4.38 -29.11
C ARG A 134 1.33 -5.26 -27.95
N VAL A 135 1.24 -4.73 -26.74
CA VAL A 135 1.71 -5.38 -25.52
C VAL A 135 0.63 -5.34 -24.44
N GLU A 136 0.79 -6.16 -23.41
CA GLU A 136 0.02 -6.10 -22.17
C GLU A 136 0.94 -5.67 -21.01
N VAL A 137 0.41 -4.83 -20.12
CA VAL A 137 1.05 -4.43 -18.87
C VAL A 137 0.06 -4.57 -17.73
N ALA A 138 0.55 -4.77 -16.53
CA ALA A 138 -0.30 -4.84 -15.33
C ALA A 138 0.23 -3.90 -14.25
N GLY A 139 -0.68 -3.34 -13.44
CA GLY A 139 -0.28 -2.47 -12.33
C GLY A 139 -1.44 -2.10 -11.41
N LEU A 140 -1.08 -1.64 -10.21
CA LEU A 140 -1.99 -0.92 -9.34
C LEU A 140 -2.30 0.44 -9.95
N VAL A 141 -3.56 0.85 -9.88
CA VAL A 141 -3.96 2.16 -10.38
C VAL A 141 -3.65 3.23 -9.33
N THR A 142 -2.58 3.98 -9.53
CA THR A 142 -2.18 5.05 -8.61
C THR A 142 -2.93 6.35 -8.88
N HIS A 143 -3.12 6.69 -10.15
CA HIS A 143 -3.79 7.93 -10.57
C HIS A 143 -4.67 7.72 -11.79
N ARG A 144 -5.80 8.43 -11.81
CA ARG A 144 -6.64 8.64 -13.00
C ARG A 144 -6.84 10.14 -13.19
N GLN A 145 -6.47 10.64 -14.35
CA GLN A 145 -6.60 12.06 -14.69
C GLN A 145 -7.34 12.22 -16.01
N ARG A 146 -8.37 13.05 -16.01
CA ARG A 146 -9.13 13.40 -17.21
C ARG A 146 -9.16 14.92 -17.38
N PRO A 147 -8.10 15.53 -17.93
CA PRO A 147 -8.04 16.97 -18.12
C PRO A 147 -9.15 17.44 -19.06
N ALA A 148 -9.81 18.55 -18.72
CA ALA A 148 -10.86 19.14 -19.57
C ALA A 148 -10.35 19.50 -20.98
N THR A 149 -9.05 19.82 -21.10
CA THR A 149 -8.36 20.18 -22.35
C THR A 149 -7.99 19.00 -23.22
N ALA A 150 -8.08 17.75 -22.73
CA ALA A 150 -7.59 16.56 -23.43
C ALA A 150 -8.67 15.86 -24.29
N SER A 151 -9.70 16.56 -24.74
CA SER A 151 -10.75 16.03 -25.64
C SER A 151 -11.34 14.68 -25.19
N GLY A 152 -11.43 14.47 -23.87
CA GLY A 152 -11.98 13.25 -23.26
C GLY A 152 -11.00 12.09 -23.13
N ILE A 153 -9.72 12.29 -23.41
CA ILE A 153 -8.64 11.33 -23.10
C ILE A 153 -8.50 11.24 -21.58
N THR A 154 -8.30 10.02 -21.10
CA THR A 154 -7.98 9.73 -19.70
C THR A 154 -6.57 9.17 -19.61
N PHE A 155 -5.77 9.74 -18.73
CA PHE A 155 -4.44 9.24 -18.39
C PHE A 155 -4.57 8.38 -17.12
N ILE A 156 -4.01 7.18 -17.18
CA ILE A 156 -4.03 6.23 -16.06
C ILE A 156 -2.58 5.85 -15.78
N ASN A 157 -2.14 6.01 -14.54
CA ASN A 157 -0.83 5.54 -14.11
C ASN A 157 -1.01 4.20 -13.42
N LEU A 158 -0.34 3.19 -13.96
CA LEU A 158 -0.22 1.86 -13.38
C LEU A 158 1.14 1.72 -12.72
N GLU A 159 1.19 1.19 -11.51
CA GLU A 159 2.40 0.92 -10.76
C GLU A 159 2.61 -0.59 -10.65
N ASP A 160 3.78 -1.06 -11.03
CA ASP A 160 4.25 -2.41 -10.76
C ASP A 160 5.48 -2.40 -9.84
N GLU A 161 6.05 -3.54 -9.54
CA GLU A 161 7.21 -3.70 -8.67
C GLU A 161 8.50 -3.04 -9.20
N HIS A 162 8.48 -2.49 -10.42
CA HIS A 162 9.62 -1.84 -11.07
C HIS A 162 9.40 -0.36 -11.39
N GLY A 163 8.19 0.13 -11.24
CA GLY A 163 7.85 1.55 -11.42
C GLY A 163 6.52 1.82 -12.08
N LEU A 164 6.41 2.98 -12.71
CA LEU A 164 5.16 3.49 -13.27
C LEU A 164 5.10 3.28 -14.80
N VAL A 165 3.89 2.95 -15.27
CA VAL A 165 3.52 2.90 -16.68
C VAL A 165 2.44 3.94 -16.94
N ASN A 166 2.66 4.82 -17.93
CA ASN A 166 1.66 5.77 -18.38
C ASN A 166 0.75 5.10 -19.42
N VAL A 167 -0.54 5.05 -19.13
CA VAL A 167 -1.55 4.49 -20.02
C VAL A 167 -2.46 5.60 -20.53
N ILE A 168 -2.56 5.72 -21.84
CA ILE A 168 -3.42 6.68 -22.54
C ILE A 168 -4.69 5.96 -22.98
N CYS A 169 -5.83 6.39 -22.45
CA CYS A 169 -7.14 5.81 -22.73
C CYS A 169 -8.01 6.82 -23.49
N SER A 170 -8.37 6.50 -24.73
CA SER A 170 -9.29 7.32 -25.51
C SER A 170 -10.71 7.31 -24.92
N LYS A 171 -11.51 8.33 -25.25
CA LYS A 171 -12.91 8.41 -24.79
C LYS A 171 -13.72 7.16 -25.18
N VAL A 172 -13.54 6.63 -26.38
CA VAL A 172 -14.25 5.44 -26.87
C VAL A 172 -13.90 4.21 -26.04
N VAL A 173 -12.62 4.01 -25.74
CA VAL A 173 -12.15 2.90 -24.91
C VAL A 173 -12.62 3.08 -23.46
N TRP A 174 -12.56 4.30 -22.93
CA TRP A 174 -13.09 4.61 -21.60
C TRP A 174 -14.58 4.25 -21.48
N ASP A 175 -15.40 4.67 -22.42
CA ASP A 175 -16.84 4.41 -22.38
C ASP A 175 -17.14 2.91 -22.43
N ARG A 176 -16.35 2.12 -23.22
CA ARG A 176 -16.47 0.65 -23.32
C ARG A 176 -16.09 -0.06 -22.00
N TYR A 177 -15.02 0.35 -21.34
CA TYR A 177 -14.48 -0.28 -20.14
C TYR A 177 -14.81 0.48 -18.85
N ARG A 178 -15.77 1.41 -18.89
CA ARG A 178 -16.10 2.37 -17.83
C ARG A 178 -16.21 1.75 -16.45
N ARG A 179 -16.85 0.60 -16.32
CA ARG A 179 -17.04 -0.09 -15.04
C ARG A 179 -15.70 -0.54 -14.45
N VAL A 180 -14.89 -1.21 -15.23
CA VAL A 180 -13.57 -1.69 -14.82
C VAL A 180 -12.65 -0.51 -14.52
N LEU A 181 -12.59 0.47 -15.43
CA LEU A 181 -11.70 1.62 -15.30
C LEU A 181 -12.03 2.54 -14.12
N ARG A 182 -13.26 2.54 -13.64
CA ARG A 182 -13.67 3.36 -12.50
C ARG A 182 -13.40 2.70 -11.18
N ASP A 183 -13.62 1.39 -11.08
CA ASP A 183 -13.77 0.72 -9.80
C ASP A 183 -12.57 -0.21 -9.47
N ALA A 184 -11.83 -0.70 -10.48
CA ALA A 184 -10.73 -1.64 -10.26
C ALA A 184 -9.50 -0.97 -9.62
N PRO A 185 -8.95 -1.55 -8.52
CA PRO A 185 -7.73 -1.06 -7.89
C PRO A 185 -6.45 -1.43 -8.65
N ALA A 186 -6.51 -2.48 -9.46
CA ALA A 186 -5.44 -2.94 -10.34
C ALA A 186 -5.99 -3.37 -11.69
N LEU A 187 -5.22 -3.17 -12.73
CA LEU A 187 -5.62 -3.41 -14.12
C LEU A 187 -4.55 -4.18 -14.88
N ILE A 188 -5.01 -4.97 -15.86
CA ILE A 188 -4.21 -5.36 -17.01
C ILE A 188 -4.66 -4.44 -18.16
N ALA A 189 -3.74 -3.72 -18.75
CA ALA A 189 -3.97 -2.85 -19.90
C ALA A 189 -3.27 -3.41 -21.14
N ARG A 190 -3.96 -3.51 -22.26
CA ARG A 190 -3.42 -3.90 -23.56
C ARG A 190 -3.48 -2.72 -24.50
N GLY A 191 -2.43 -2.53 -25.28
CA GLY A 191 -2.41 -1.44 -26.26
C GLY A 191 -1.13 -1.38 -27.07
N MET A 192 -1.00 -0.32 -27.85
CA MET A 192 0.15 -0.01 -28.66
C MET A 192 1.21 0.71 -27.82
N LEU A 193 2.45 0.21 -27.86
CA LEU A 193 3.56 0.86 -27.19
C LEU A 193 4.06 2.04 -28.04
N GLU A 194 4.08 3.21 -27.45
CA GLU A 194 4.62 4.44 -28.05
C GLU A 194 5.72 5.02 -27.18
N ARG A 195 6.70 5.69 -27.80
CA ARG A 195 7.74 6.42 -27.10
C ARG A 195 7.89 7.81 -27.72
N SER A 196 7.81 8.84 -26.87
CA SER A 196 8.01 10.20 -27.32
C SER A 196 9.49 10.48 -27.66
N PRO A 197 9.79 11.54 -28.42
CA PRO A 197 11.17 11.94 -28.69
C PRO A 197 12.02 12.19 -27.42
N GLU A 198 11.38 12.60 -26.34
CA GLU A 198 12.00 12.84 -25.04
C GLU A 198 12.20 11.54 -24.23
N GLY A 199 11.85 10.38 -24.81
CA GLY A 199 12.04 9.06 -24.21
C GLY A 199 10.93 8.60 -23.26
N VAL A 200 9.82 9.35 -23.14
CA VAL A 200 8.68 8.94 -22.32
C VAL A 200 7.94 7.80 -22.99
N THR A 201 7.78 6.70 -22.27
CA THR A 201 7.09 5.51 -22.76
C THR A 201 5.62 5.55 -22.34
N ASN A 202 4.72 5.41 -23.31
CA ASN A 202 3.28 5.41 -23.13
C ASN A 202 2.66 4.15 -23.74
N LEU A 203 1.62 3.61 -23.10
CA LEU A 203 0.77 2.58 -23.68
C LEU A 203 -0.54 3.22 -24.14
N VAL A 204 -0.78 3.27 -25.45
CA VAL A 204 -2.08 3.70 -26.00
C VAL A 204 -3.02 2.50 -25.94
N ALA A 205 -3.88 2.48 -24.92
CA ALA A 205 -4.67 1.31 -24.60
C ALA A 205 -5.89 1.13 -25.50
N ASP A 206 -6.17 -0.12 -25.85
CA ASP A 206 -7.38 -0.55 -26.58
C ASP A 206 -8.26 -1.52 -25.78
N ALA A 207 -7.72 -2.16 -24.71
CA ALA A 207 -8.47 -3.04 -23.84
C ALA A 207 -7.98 -2.98 -22.39
N PHE A 208 -8.89 -3.29 -21.48
CA PHE A 208 -8.62 -3.35 -20.03
C PHE A 208 -9.30 -4.56 -19.39
N GLU A 209 -8.64 -5.12 -18.39
CA GLU A 209 -9.15 -6.22 -17.57
C GLU A 209 -8.90 -5.89 -16.09
N ASP A 210 -9.85 -6.26 -15.22
CA ASP A 210 -9.70 -6.14 -13.77
C ASP A 210 -8.72 -7.20 -13.26
N LEU A 211 -7.60 -6.75 -12.72
CA LEU A 211 -6.66 -7.62 -12.02
C LEU A 211 -7.06 -7.68 -10.54
N ARG A 212 -7.69 -8.80 -10.16
CA ARG A 212 -8.14 -9.02 -8.77
C ARG A 212 -6.95 -9.26 -7.86
N VAL A 213 -6.50 -8.19 -7.22
CA VAL A 213 -5.49 -8.26 -6.16
C VAL A 213 -6.19 -8.28 -4.79
N GLY A 214 -5.74 -9.15 -3.88
CA GLY A 214 -6.34 -9.31 -2.55
C GLY A 214 -6.09 -8.14 -1.58
N VAL A 215 -5.39 -7.09 -2.02
CA VAL A 215 -5.10 -5.91 -1.21
C VAL A 215 -6.01 -4.74 -1.56
N ARG A 216 -6.39 -3.94 -0.55
CA ARG A 216 -7.14 -2.70 -0.77
C ARG A 216 -6.16 -1.58 -1.11
N HIS A 217 -6.22 -1.10 -2.34
CA HIS A 217 -5.49 0.08 -2.79
C HIS A 217 -6.49 1.16 -3.25
N ARG A 218 -6.23 2.41 -2.95
CA ARG A 218 -7.09 3.54 -3.34
C ARG A 218 -6.31 4.50 -4.22
N SER A 219 -6.74 4.64 -5.48
CA SER A 219 -6.14 5.61 -6.40
C SER A 219 -6.42 7.06 -6.00
N ARG A 220 -5.53 7.95 -6.42
CA ARG A 220 -5.74 9.40 -6.36
C ARG A 220 -6.31 9.86 -7.69
N ASP A 221 -7.61 10.14 -7.72
CA ASP A 221 -8.29 10.53 -8.96
C ASP A 221 -8.45 12.05 -9.01
N PHE A 222 -8.02 12.62 -10.12
CA PHE A 222 -8.17 14.05 -10.42
C PHE A 222 -9.10 14.23 -11.62
N ARG A 223 -10.10 15.14 -11.47
CA ARG A 223 -11.07 15.50 -12.50
C ARG A 223 -10.73 16.84 -13.10
#